data_a02b1e67a4813ecaa908d383a461bbd9
#
_entry.id   a02b1e67a4813ecaa908d383a461bbd9
#
_cell.length_a   1.000
_cell.length_b   1.000
_cell.length_c   1.000
_cell.angle_alpha   90.00
_cell.angle_beta   90.00
_cell.angle_gamma   90.00
#
_symmetry.space_group_name_H-M   'P 1'
#
loop_
_entity.id
_entity.type
_entity.pdbx_description
1 polymer ?
#
loop_
_entity_poly.entity_id
_entity_poly.type
_entity_poly.pdbx_seq_one_letter_code
_entity_poly.pdbx_strand_id
1 'polypeptide(L)'
;MSGTAIAVGVLMAFSFLGGAALWHHFTRALRSQRLAKRFQISRDGEVTAEAVLEASGYAIAGRQVRATGTLEVDGKPADFEVIADLLVERDGRVAVVEVKTRERASNPTHAATRRQLREYAAVFEADDLLLVNPEEGTISTIHFPGPAAEVALSGRLLPAACFF
;
A
#
# COMPACT_ATOMS: atom_id res chain seq x y z
N MET A 1 -8.32 60.57 -12.24
CA MET A 1 -7.47 59.51 -11.70
C MET A 1 -6.15 59.56 -12.45
N SER A 2 -5.05 59.87 -11.77
CA SER A 2 -3.76 60.11 -12.40
C SER A 2 -3.19 58.82 -13.00
N GLY A 3 -2.58 58.90 -14.20
CA GLY A 3 -1.99 57.74 -14.89
C GLY A 3 -0.98 56.97 -14.04
N THR A 4 -0.40 57.59 -13.04
CA THR A 4 0.49 57.00 -12.04
C THR A 4 -0.21 55.95 -11.17
N ALA A 5 -1.47 56.14 -10.78
CA ALA A 5 -2.21 55.18 -9.98
C ALA A 5 -2.53 53.89 -10.77
N ILE A 6 -2.81 54.05 -12.06
CA ILE A 6 -3.05 52.88 -12.96
C ILE A 6 -1.77 52.09 -13.18
N ALA A 7 -0.64 52.78 -13.40
CA ALA A 7 0.66 52.11 -13.60
C ALA A 7 1.10 51.34 -12.36
N VAL A 8 0.92 51.88 -11.16
CA VAL A 8 1.22 51.16 -9.90
C VAL A 8 0.32 49.96 -9.71
N GLY A 9 -0.97 50.05 -10.00
CA GLY A 9 -1.91 48.93 -9.92
C GLY A 9 -1.54 47.77 -10.87
N VAL A 10 -1.15 48.10 -12.10
CA VAL A 10 -0.70 47.09 -13.09
C VAL A 10 0.59 46.40 -12.61
N LEU A 11 1.56 47.15 -12.09
CA LEU A 11 2.81 46.58 -11.59
C LEU A 11 2.59 45.65 -10.40
N MET A 12 1.71 46.01 -9.47
CA MET A 12 1.33 45.11 -8.36
C MET A 12 0.64 43.86 -8.84
N ALA A 13 -0.27 43.92 -9.82
CA ALA A 13 -0.94 42.77 -10.38
C ALA A 13 0.05 41.79 -11.04
N PHE A 14 1.01 42.28 -11.80
CA PHE A 14 2.06 41.46 -12.41
C PHE A 14 2.98 40.80 -11.37
N SER A 15 3.33 41.53 -10.29
CA SER A 15 4.12 41.00 -9.20
C SER A 15 3.39 39.88 -8.45
N PHE A 16 2.09 40.05 -8.23
CA PHE A 16 1.25 39.06 -7.56
C PHE A 16 1.08 37.77 -8.43
N LEU A 17 0.80 37.91 -9.72
CA LEU A 17 0.69 36.82 -10.66
C LEU A 17 2.01 36.06 -10.84
N GLY A 18 3.13 36.81 -10.93
CA GLY A 18 4.47 36.21 -10.99
C GLY A 18 4.82 35.44 -9.71
N GLY A 19 4.50 35.98 -8.56
CA GLY A 19 4.69 35.32 -7.26
C GLY A 19 3.82 34.08 -7.12
N ALA A 20 2.57 34.11 -7.54
CA ALA A 20 1.66 32.96 -7.53
C ALA A 20 2.13 31.85 -8.49
N ALA A 21 2.60 32.19 -9.68
CA ALA A 21 3.16 31.25 -10.63
C ALA A 21 4.43 30.58 -10.10
N LEU A 22 5.36 31.36 -9.54
CA LEU A 22 6.57 30.85 -8.89
C LEU A 22 6.25 29.92 -7.72
N TRP A 23 5.31 30.30 -6.86
CA TRP A 23 4.84 29.47 -5.75
C TRP A 23 4.24 28.14 -6.23
N HIS A 24 3.42 28.19 -7.28
CA HIS A 24 2.84 27.00 -7.87
C HIS A 24 3.90 26.05 -8.47
N HIS A 25 4.88 26.61 -9.20
CA HIS A 25 6.01 25.82 -9.71
C HIS A 25 6.86 25.22 -8.61
N PHE A 26 7.15 26.00 -7.56
CA PHE A 26 7.93 25.54 -6.42
C PHE A 26 7.23 24.43 -5.65
N THR A 27 5.93 24.56 -5.39
CA THR A 27 5.16 23.53 -4.69
C THR A 27 5.02 22.24 -5.53
N ARG A 28 4.90 22.35 -6.85
CA ARG A 28 4.94 21.19 -7.76
C ARG A 28 6.29 20.48 -7.72
N ALA A 29 7.39 21.23 -7.80
CA ALA A 29 8.74 20.66 -7.74
C ALA A 29 8.99 19.94 -6.41
N LEU A 30 8.57 20.51 -5.28
CA LEU A 30 8.67 19.86 -3.97
C LEU A 30 7.82 18.58 -3.87
N ARG A 31 6.63 18.56 -4.47
CA ARG A 31 5.77 17.37 -4.51
C ARG A 31 6.39 16.25 -5.35
N SER A 32 6.94 16.60 -6.52
CA SER A 32 7.60 15.61 -7.40
C SER A 32 8.87 15.02 -6.75
N GLN A 33 9.67 15.83 -6.07
CA GLN A 33 10.83 15.34 -5.33
C GLN A 33 10.45 14.40 -4.16
N ARG A 34 9.38 14.72 -3.43
CA ARG A 34 8.87 13.84 -2.36
C ARG A 34 8.34 12.51 -2.91
N LEU A 35 7.68 12.54 -4.06
CA LEU A 35 7.22 11.34 -4.74
C LEU A 35 8.41 10.50 -5.24
N ALA A 36 9.36 11.11 -5.94
CA ALA A 36 10.57 10.43 -6.43
C ALA A 36 11.36 9.78 -5.28
N LYS A 37 11.53 10.48 -4.15
CA LYS A 37 12.18 9.92 -2.97
C LYS A 37 11.40 8.73 -2.36
N ARG A 38 10.07 8.80 -2.36
CA ARG A 38 9.22 7.67 -1.89
C ARG A 38 9.37 6.46 -2.81
N PHE A 39 9.42 6.66 -4.13
CA PHE A 39 9.63 5.58 -5.11
C PHE A 39 11.03 4.97 -4.99
N GLN A 40 12.08 5.76 -4.74
CA GLN A 40 13.43 5.22 -4.47
C GLN A 40 13.47 4.39 -3.19
N ILE A 41 12.96 4.90 -2.08
CA ILE A 41 12.89 4.16 -0.80
C ILE A 41 12.10 2.85 -0.96
N SER A 42 11.02 2.84 -1.76
CA SER A 42 10.26 1.62 -2.04
C SER A 42 11.09 0.60 -2.82
N ARG A 43 11.77 1.02 -3.89
CA ARG A 43 12.63 0.14 -4.68
C ARG A 43 13.82 -0.41 -3.90
N ASP A 44 14.49 0.44 -3.13
CA ASP A 44 15.60 0.02 -2.28
C ASP A 44 15.12 -0.99 -1.22
N GLY A 45 13.90 -0.80 -0.69
CA GLY A 45 13.26 -1.72 0.22
C GLY A 45 12.91 -3.06 -0.41
N GLU A 46 12.41 -3.08 -1.64
CA GLU A 46 12.10 -4.32 -2.37
C GLU A 46 13.38 -5.13 -2.66
N VAL A 47 14.44 -4.51 -3.15
CA VAL A 47 15.74 -5.17 -3.40
C VAL A 47 16.34 -5.74 -2.10
N THR A 48 16.22 -5.00 -1.00
CA THR A 48 16.69 -5.48 0.30
C THR A 48 15.82 -6.62 0.84
N ALA A 49 14.48 -6.57 0.58
CA ALA A 49 13.56 -7.64 0.95
C ALA A 49 13.85 -8.94 0.21
N GLU A 50 14.17 -8.87 -1.09
CA GLU A 50 14.59 -10.02 -1.89
C GLU A 50 15.83 -10.68 -1.29
N ALA A 51 16.84 -9.90 -0.95
CA ALA A 51 18.06 -10.42 -0.32
C ALA A 51 17.78 -11.13 1.03
N VAL A 52 16.87 -10.58 1.83
CA VAL A 52 16.43 -11.21 3.10
C VAL A 52 15.71 -12.53 2.85
N LEU A 53 14.83 -12.57 1.83
CA LEU A 53 14.08 -13.77 1.45
C LEU A 53 15.01 -14.86 0.88
N GLU A 54 15.93 -14.50 -0.03
CA GLU A 54 16.91 -15.42 -0.61
C GLU A 54 17.85 -16.00 0.47
N ALA A 55 18.34 -15.16 1.40
CA ALA A 55 19.12 -15.62 2.54
C ALA A 55 18.35 -16.59 3.45
N SER A 56 17.01 -16.50 3.44
CA SER A 56 16.12 -17.41 4.18
C SER A 56 15.67 -18.63 3.36
N GLY A 57 16.25 -18.83 2.17
CA GLY A 57 16.00 -20.00 1.32
C GLY A 57 14.78 -19.89 0.41
N TYR A 58 14.20 -18.70 0.24
CA TYR A 58 13.13 -18.47 -0.73
C TYR A 58 13.69 -18.14 -2.11
N ALA A 59 13.08 -18.66 -3.16
CA ALA A 59 13.33 -18.26 -4.55
C ALA A 59 12.27 -17.23 -4.97
N ILE A 60 12.70 -16.15 -5.63
CA ILE A 60 11.79 -15.12 -6.15
C ILE A 60 11.12 -15.65 -7.41
N ALA A 61 9.82 -15.93 -7.35
CA ALA A 61 9.02 -16.41 -8.47
C ALA A 61 8.41 -15.26 -9.29
N GLY A 62 8.13 -14.11 -8.67
CA GLY A 62 7.57 -12.94 -9.37
C GLY A 62 7.67 -11.66 -8.56
N ARG A 63 7.61 -10.53 -9.28
CA ARG A 63 7.62 -9.17 -8.72
C ARG A 63 6.40 -8.42 -9.20
N GLN A 64 5.79 -7.62 -8.34
CA GLN A 64 4.58 -6.83 -8.64
C GLN A 64 3.51 -7.69 -9.31
N VAL A 65 3.23 -8.83 -8.67
CA VAL A 65 2.35 -9.87 -9.22
C VAL A 65 0.90 -9.42 -9.09
N ARG A 66 0.17 -9.51 -10.21
CA ARG A 66 -1.22 -9.08 -10.30
C ARG A 66 -2.15 -10.29 -10.19
N ALA A 67 -3.21 -10.14 -9.43
CA ALA A 67 -4.32 -11.07 -9.38
C ALA A 67 -5.65 -10.33 -9.44
N THR A 68 -6.67 -10.98 -9.99
CA THR A 68 -8.01 -10.41 -10.09
C THR A 68 -8.91 -11.07 -9.04
N GLY A 69 -9.50 -10.25 -8.19
CA GLY A 69 -10.59 -10.66 -7.31
C GLY A 69 -11.93 -10.25 -7.90
N THR A 70 -12.98 -10.94 -7.52
CA THR A 70 -14.35 -10.61 -7.91
C THR A 70 -15.18 -10.41 -6.65
N LEU A 71 -16.01 -9.37 -6.63
CA LEU A 71 -17.02 -9.14 -5.61
C LEU A 71 -18.39 -8.98 -6.29
N GLU A 72 -19.44 -9.09 -5.53
CA GLU A 72 -20.80 -8.93 -6.04
C GLU A 72 -21.43 -7.66 -5.46
N VAL A 73 -21.96 -6.81 -6.35
CA VAL A 73 -22.67 -5.58 -5.99
C VAL A 73 -24.08 -5.68 -6.52
N ASP A 74 -25.07 -5.74 -5.64
CA ASP A 74 -26.50 -5.85 -6.00
C ASP A 74 -26.78 -7.02 -6.97
N GLY A 75 -26.15 -8.17 -6.75
CA GLY A 75 -26.29 -9.36 -7.58
C GLY A 75 -25.51 -9.33 -8.90
N LYS A 76 -24.62 -8.35 -9.09
CA LYS A 76 -23.79 -8.22 -10.29
C LYS A 76 -22.31 -8.37 -9.93
N PRO A 77 -21.55 -9.22 -10.66
CA PRO A 77 -20.12 -9.33 -10.44
C PRO A 77 -19.40 -8.05 -10.80
N ALA A 78 -18.41 -7.68 -9.99
CA ALA A 78 -17.50 -6.57 -10.21
C ALA A 78 -16.07 -7.03 -9.89
N ASP A 79 -15.19 -6.93 -10.88
CA ASP A 79 -13.81 -7.35 -10.75
C ASP A 79 -12.94 -6.20 -10.23
N PHE A 80 -11.92 -6.56 -9.47
CA PHE A 80 -10.90 -5.63 -8.98
C PHE A 80 -9.51 -6.26 -9.05
N GLU A 81 -8.50 -5.43 -9.21
CA GLU A 81 -7.10 -5.87 -9.29
C GLU A 81 -6.39 -5.68 -7.96
N VAL A 82 -5.62 -6.70 -7.57
CA VAL A 82 -4.74 -6.69 -6.40
C VAL A 82 -3.31 -6.94 -6.87
N ILE A 83 -2.36 -6.16 -6.35
CA ILE A 83 -0.95 -6.26 -6.71
C ILE A 83 -0.16 -6.58 -5.45
N ALA A 84 0.53 -7.72 -5.44
CA ALA A 84 1.45 -8.12 -4.40
C ALA A 84 2.88 -7.70 -4.75
N ASP A 85 3.69 -7.33 -3.77
CA ASP A 85 5.07 -6.90 -3.99
C ASP A 85 5.92 -8.02 -4.58
N LEU A 86 5.87 -9.22 -3.99
CA LEU A 86 6.60 -10.40 -4.46
C LEU A 86 5.75 -11.66 -4.36
N LEU A 87 6.08 -12.62 -5.22
CA LEU A 87 5.69 -14.02 -5.10
C LEU A 87 6.97 -14.83 -4.94
N VAL A 88 7.02 -15.72 -3.96
CA VAL A 88 8.22 -16.53 -3.65
C VAL A 88 7.85 -18.00 -3.50
N GLU A 89 8.85 -18.86 -3.68
CA GLU A 89 8.73 -20.31 -3.50
C GLU A 89 9.80 -20.81 -2.54
N ARG A 90 9.41 -21.75 -1.68
CA ARG A 90 10.34 -22.53 -0.84
C ARG A 90 9.74 -23.91 -0.57
N ASP A 91 10.54 -24.96 -0.80
CA ASP A 91 10.15 -26.36 -0.55
C ASP A 91 8.86 -26.79 -1.28
N GLY A 92 8.64 -26.26 -2.50
CA GLY A 92 7.44 -26.53 -3.30
C GLY A 92 6.18 -25.80 -2.83
N ARG A 93 6.30 -24.87 -1.88
CA ARG A 93 5.21 -24.01 -1.40
C ARG A 93 5.37 -22.62 -1.92
N VAL A 94 4.27 -22.04 -2.36
CA VAL A 94 4.21 -20.67 -2.87
C VAL A 94 3.73 -19.72 -1.77
N ALA A 95 4.42 -18.59 -1.60
CA ALA A 95 4.02 -17.55 -0.67
C ALA A 95 3.87 -16.20 -1.35
N VAL A 96 2.81 -15.47 -0.99
CA VAL A 96 2.63 -14.06 -1.33
C VAL A 96 3.31 -13.19 -0.28
N VAL A 97 4.03 -12.17 -0.73
CA VAL A 97 4.84 -11.32 0.13
C VAL A 97 4.39 -9.86 0.05
N GLU A 98 4.22 -9.25 1.19
CA GLU A 98 4.11 -7.80 1.37
C GLU A 98 5.38 -7.26 2.01
N VAL A 99 5.94 -6.20 1.45
CA VAL A 99 7.15 -5.54 1.94
C VAL A 99 6.79 -4.23 2.65
N LYS A 100 7.24 -4.07 3.88
CA LYS A 100 7.04 -2.84 4.67
C LYS A 100 8.35 -2.40 5.32
N THR A 101 8.83 -1.22 4.95
CA THR A 101 10.11 -0.64 5.39
C THR A 101 10.02 0.20 6.67
N ARG A 102 8.83 0.41 7.23
CA ARG A 102 8.66 1.24 8.42
C ARG A 102 8.08 0.43 9.56
N GLU A 103 8.63 0.56 10.74
CA GLU A 103 8.20 -0.13 11.96
C GLU A 103 6.68 -0.15 12.15
N ARG A 104 6.01 1.01 12.03
CA ARG A 104 4.54 1.08 12.15
C ARG A 104 3.81 0.33 11.03
N ALA A 105 4.35 0.30 9.83
CA ALA A 105 3.74 -0.35 8.67
C ALA A 105 4.06 -1.85 8.64
N SER A 106 5.18 -2.29 9.22
CA SER A 106 5.55 -3.70 9.37
C SER A 106 4.77 -4.41 10.49
N ASN A 107 4.02 -3.67 11.31
CA ASN A 107 3.13 -4.27 12.29
C ASN A 107 1.87 -4.85 11.60
N PRO A 108 1.67 -6.19 11.61
CA PRO A 108 0.52 -6.81 10.94
C PRO A 108 -0.84 -6.44 11.57
N THR A 109 -0.85 -5.96 12.81
CA THR A 109 -2.09 -5.50 13.47
C THR A 109 -2.47 -4.08 13.07
N HIS A 110 -1.58 -3.32 12.42
CA HIS A 110 -1.90 -2.00 11.90
C HIS A 110 -3.01 -2.09 10.84
N ALA A 111 -4.04 -1.24 10.96
CA ALA A 111 -5.27 -1.39 10.20
C ALA A 111 -5.09 -1.44 8.66
N ALA A 112 -4.20 -0.61 8.10
CA ALA A 112 -3.94 -0.60 6.67
C ALA A 112 -3.23 -1.88 6.22
N THR A 113 -2.16 -2.28 6.91
CA THR A 113 -1.40 -3.50 6.63
C THR A 113 -2.28 -4.74 6.75
N ARG A 114 -3.06 -4.85 7.83
CA ARG A 114 -3.97 -5.97 8.04
C ARG A 114 -5.04 -6.10 6.95
N ARG A 115 -5.59 -4.98 6.44
CA ARG A 115 -6.57 -5.01 5.34
C ARG A 115 -5.93 -5.52 4.05
N GLN A 116 -4.75 -5.03 3.72
CA GLN A 116 -4.00 -5.45 2.53
C GLN A 116 -3.64 -6.94 2.60
N LEU A 117 -3.12 -7.41 3.74
CA LEU A 117 -2.83 -8.83 3.95
C LEU A 117 -4.09 -9.73 3.85
N ARG A 118 -5.25 -9.25 4.33
CA ARG A 118 -6.52 -9.97 4.16
C ARG A 118 -6.97 -10.02 2.70
N GLU A 119 -6.77 -8.96 1.96
CA GLU A 119 -7.08 -8.91 0.53
C GLU A 119 -6.20 -9.89 -0.24
N TYR A 120 -4.90 -9.95 0.08
CA TYR A 120 -4.00 -10.96 -0.49
C TYR A 120 -4.46 -12.38 -0.18
N ALA A 121 -4.77 -12.66 1.07
CA ALA A 121 -5.25 -13.99 1.49
C ALA A 121 -6.57 -14.41 0.81
N ALA A 122 -7.38 -13.44 0.35
CA ALA A 122 -8.64 -13.71 -0.32
C ALA A 122 -8.51 -13.89 -1.84
N VAL A 123 -7.48 -13.26 -2.46
CA VAL A 123 -7.37 -13.19 -3.92
C VAL A 123 -6.26 -14.09 -4.48
N PHE A 124 -5.15 -14.24 -3.74
CA PHE A 124 -4.05 -15.10 -4.17
C PHE A 124 -4.24 -16.53 -3.66
N GLU A 125 -4.18 -17.48 -4.56
CA GLU A 125 -4.15 -18.92 -4.23
C GLU A 125 -2.73 -19.34 -3.82
N ALA A 126 -2.26 -18.87 -2.66
CA ALA A 126 -0.93 -19.14 -2.15
C ALA A 126 -1.01 -19.95 -0.84
N ASP A 127 0.01 -20.78 -0.60
CA ASP A 127 0.09 -21.61 0.62
C ASP A 127 0.35 -20.77 1.86
N ASP A 128 1.14 -19.72 1.70
CA ASP A 128 1.58 -18.85 2.80
C ASP A 128 1.48 -17.37 2.42
N LEU A 129 1.33 -16.54 3.44
CA LEU A 129 1.35 -15.08 3.34
C LEU A 129 2.45 -14.54 4.23
N LEU A 130 3.38 -13.79 3.66
CA LEU A 130 4.54 -13.26 4.36
C LEU A 130 4.50 -11.73 4.43
N LEU A 131 4.87 -11.20 5.58
CA LEU A 131 5.16 -9.79 5.79
C LEU A 131 6.66 -9.64 6.07
N VAL A 132 7.35 -8.90 5.20
CA VAL A 132 8.80 -8.71 5.29
C VAL A 132 9.12 -7.27 5.66
N ASN A 133 9.94 -7.09 6.71
CA ASN A 133 10.58 -5.82 7.02
C ASN A 133 12.08 -5.94 6.70
N PRO A 134 12.53 -5.40 5.57
CA PRO A 134 13.95 -5.50 5.18
C PRO A 134 14.88 -4.66 6.06
N GLU A 135 14.39 -3.57 6.69
CA GLU A 135 15.21 -2.75 7.60
C GLU A 135 15.58 -3.52 8.88
N GLU A 136 14.68 -4.38 9.36
CA GLU A 136 14.91 -5.24 10.53
C GLU A 136 15.37 -6.64 10.15
N GLY A 137 15.35 -7.00 8.87
CA GLY A 137 15.65 -8.35 8.38
C GLY A 137 14.65 -9.39 8.86
N THR A 138 13.40 -9.01 9.14
CA THR A 138 12.37 -9.90 9.70
C THR A 138 11.41 -10.40 8.64
N ILE A 139 11.04 -11.69 8.72
CA ILE A 139 9.99 -12.34 7.92
C ILE A 139 8.96 -12.88 8.90
N SER A 140 7.72 -12.43 8.77
CA SER A 140 6.59 -12.91 9.57
C SER A 140 5.61 -13.67 8.69
N THR A 141 5.29 -14.91 9.03
CA THR A 141 4.21 -15.65 8.40
C THR A 141 2.88 -15.22 9.01
N ILE A 142 1.94 -14.84 8.16
CA ILE A 142 0.63 -14.33 8.57
C ILE A 142 -0.42 -15.38 8.25
N HIS A 143 -1.21 -15.72 9.25
CA HIS A 143 -2.34 -16.60 9.09
C HIS A 143 -3.60 -15.90 9.63
N PHE A 144 -4.68 -15.96 8.85
CA PHE A 144 -5.99 -15.51 9.29
C PHE A 144 -6.82 -16.74 9.67
N PRO A 145 -6.93 -17.09 10.95
CA PRO A 145 -7.87 -18.15 11.36
C PRO A 145 -9.27 -17.73 10.91
N GLY A 146 -10.07 -18.72 10.54
CA GLY A 146 -11.47 -18.52 10.16
C GLY A 146 -12.26 -17.69 11.20
N PRO A 147 -13.49 -17.32 10.93
CA PRO A 147 -14.24 -16.41 11.77
C PRO A 147 -14.40 -16.99 13.18
N ALA A 148 -13.57 -16.48 14.09
CA ALA A 148 -13.67 -16.75 15.54
C ALA A 148 -14.37 -15.61 16.30
N ALA A 149 -14.95 -14.64 15.58
CA ALA A 149 -15.55 -13.48 16.22
C ALA A 149 -17.02 -13.76 16.55
N GLU A 150 -17.33 -13.89 17.82
CA GLU A 150 -18.66 -13.66 18.32
C GLU A 150 -18.99 -12.16 18.22
N VAL A 151 -20.01 -11.82 17.44
CA VAL A 151 -20.51 -10.45 17.37
C VAL A 151 -21.66 -10.30 18.37
N ALA A 152 -21.43 -9.54 19.44
CA ALA A 152 -22.49 -9.15 20.35
C ALA A 152 -23.29 -7.99 19.76
N LEU A 153 -24.52 -8.25 19.36
CA LEU A 153 -25.49 -7.24 18.97
C LEU A 153 -26.56 -7.15 20.06
N SER A 154 -26.66 -5.99 20.72
CA SER A 154 -27.70 -5.71 21.72
C SER A 154 -27.86 -6.80 22.80
N GLY A 155 -26.76 -7.37 23.28
CA GLY A 155 -26.79 -8.43 24.29
C GLY A 155 -27.17 -9.82 23.76
N ARG A 156 -27.36 -10.01 22.46
CA ARG A 156 -27.49 -11.31 21.82
C ARG A 156 -26.19 -11.71 21.14
N LEU A 157 -25.61 -12.81 21.59
CA LEU A 157 -24.50 -13.49 20.90
C LEU A 157 -25.07 -14.21 19.65
N LEU A 158 -24.62 -13.84 18.48
CA LEU A 158 -24.88 -14.58 17.26
C LEU A 158 -23.66 -15.45 16.94
N PRO A 159 -23.84 -16.74 16.65
CA PRO A 159 -22.73 -17.60 16.23
C PRO A 159 -22.14 -17.11 14.92
N ALA A 160 -20.83 -17.26 14.77
CA ALA A 160 -20.06 -16.78 13.61
C ALA A 160 -20.54 -17.33 12.23
N ALA A 161 -21.33 -18.41 12.25
CA ALA A 161 -21.87 -19.04 11.04
C ALA A 161 -23.04 -18.26 10.36
N CYS A 162 -23.47 -17.11 10.91
CA CYS A 162 -24.58 -16.33 10.33
C CYS A 162 -24.13 -15.20 9.38
N PHE A 163 -22.84 -15.16 8.98
CA PHE A 163 -22.28 -14.09 8.15
C PHE A 163 -21.72 -14.57 6.80
N PHE A 164 -22.40 -15.53 6.19
CA PHE A 164 -22.18 -15.90 4.78
C PHE A 164 -23.39 -15.56 3.94
#